data_4a81f7be2f67ca6a2aa6bc299fa8ce38
#
_entry.id   4a81f7be2f67ca6a2aa6bc299fa8ce38
#
_cell.length_a   1.000
_cell.length_b   1.000
_cell.length_c   1.000
_cell.angle_alpha   90.00
_cell.angle_beta   90.00
_cell.angle_gamma   90.00
#
_symmetry.space_group_name_H-M   'P 1'
#
loop_
_entity.id
_entity.type
_entity.pdbx_description
1 polymer ?
#
loop_
_entity_poly.entity_id
_entity_poly.type
_entity_poly.pdbx_seq_one_letter_code
_entity_poly.pdbx_strand_id
1 'polypeptide(L)'
;LGVDMFLLDDGWFGNKYPRSSDKSGLGDWEPTASKLPNGVGGLVRAADSAGVKFGIWIEPEMVNPKSELYEKHPDWVIHYPNREPYYYRNQMALDLCNPQVQDFVFGVVDKLLSENPDLAYFKWDCNSMLTNPYSFYLKENQSHLFIEYVRGLYKVLERIQEKYPDVPMMLCSGGGGRCDYEALKYFTEFWASDNTDPVKRIFMQWGYSYFFPAKSISAHVTSMGDQSIKFRTDVAMMDKLGFDINMDKLTEAERQFCREAVQNYKRLAPIIQEGDQFRLVSPYSGNHAAVMYVTPGQDKAVLFAYDIYAQKYVERSYPIRLQGLDPQRSYRVVEINKMDSVPARPFVEDGKTFSGEYLMKIGLQAFSDFRESSRVIEITAQ
;
A
#
# COMPACT_ATOMS: atom_id res chain seq x y z
N LEU A 1 -10.43 4.93 14.97
CA LEU A 1 -9.17 4.17 15.06
C LEU A 1 -7.96 5.05 15.40
N GLY A 2 -8.01 6.34 15.15
CA GLY A 2 -6.86 7.23 15.30
C GLY A 2 -5.92 7.25 14.08
N VAL A 3 -6.42 6.90 12.90
CA VAL A 3 -5.70 7.05 11.62
C VAL A 3 -5.48 8.50 11.26
N ASP A 4 -4.51 8.79 10.40
CA ASP A 4 -4.14 10.16 10.03
C ASP A 4 -4.80 10.63 8.74
N MET A 5 -5.27 9.69 7.90
CA MET A 5 -5.85 9.98 6.60
C MET A 5 -6.99 9.02 6.26
N PHE A 6 -8.00 9.53 5.56
CA PHE A 6 -9.03 8.74 4.89
C PHE A 6 -8.79 8.83 3.38
N LEU A 7 -8.70 7.68 2.71
CA LEU A 7 -8.56 7.58 1.26
C LEU A 7 -9.84 7.07 0.64
N LEU A 8 -10.46 7.86 -0.25
CA LEU A 8 -11.59 7.44 -1.08
C LEU A 8 -11.07 6.73 -2.33
N ASP A 9 -11.41 5.46 -2.47
CA ASP A 9 -11.03 4.64 -3.64
C ASP A 9 -12.02 4.84 -4.82
N ASP A 10 -12.01 3.96 -5.83
CA ASP A 10 -12.76 4.03 -7.08
C ASP A 10 -14.28 4.22 -6.86
N GLY A 11 -14.95 4.87 -7.83
CA GLY A 11 -16.41 4.94 -7.89
C GLY A 11 -17.03 6.30 -7.62
N TRP A 12 -16.28 7.38 -7.48
CA TRP A 12 -16.76 8.70 -7.08
C TRP A 12 -17.15 9.64 -8.25
N PHE A 13 -16.80 9.31 -9.49
CA PHE A 13 -16.84 10.19 -10.67
C PHE A 13 -17.80 9.76 -11.77
N GLY A 14 -17.97 10.64 -12.79
CA GLY A 14 -18.82 10.48 -13.95
C GLY A 14 -20.28 10.89 -13.70
N ASN A 15 -20.84 11.75 -14.54
CA ASN A 15 -22.24 12.18 -14.44
C ASN A 15 -23.11 11.57 -15.54
N LYS A 16 -22.75 11.70 -16.81
CA LYS A 16 -23.46 11.05 -17.92
C LYS A 16 -23.31 9.52 -17.86
N TYR A 17 -22.14 9.06 -17.53
CA TYR A 17 -21.78 7.66 -17.37
C TYR A 17 -21.20 7.41 -15.95
N PRO A 18 -22.05 7.34 -14.91
CA PRO A 18 -21.55 7.18 -13.54
C PRO A 18 -20.69 5.94 -13.36
N ARG A 19 -19.59 6.10 -12.62
CA ARG A 19 -18.71 4.99 -12.23
C ARG A 19 -19.40 4.08 -11.20
N SER A 20 -20.33 3.26 -11.65
CA SER A 20 -21.05 2.28 -10.83
C SER A 20 -20.49 0.86 -10.97
N SER A 21 -19.59 0.66 -11.91
CA SER A 21 -18.82 -0.56 -12.17
C SER A 21 -17.59 -0.20 -13.00
N ASP A 22 -16.73 -1.16 -13.29
CA ASP A 22 -15.56 -1.02 -14.17
C ASP A 22 -15.88 -0.78 -15.65
N LYS A 23 -17.17 -0.74 -16.04
CA LYS A 23 -17.63 -0.64 -17.44
C LYS A 23 -17.88 0.79 -17.93
N SER A 24 -17.82 1.78 -17.06
CA SER A 24 -18.14 3.17 -17.38
C SER A 24 -17.42 4.17 -16.52
N GLY A 25 -17.33 5.40 -16.99
CA GLY A 25 -16.94 6.58 -16.23
C GLY A 25 -15.46 6.94 -16.27
N LEU A 26 -14.52 6.00 -16.48
CA LEU A 26 -13.11 6.36 -16.62
C LEU A 26 -12.90 7.35 -17.77
N GLY A 27 -12.23 8.44 -17.46
CA GLY A 27 -12.07 9.61 -18.33
C GLY A 27 -12.88 10.83 -17.89
N ASP A 28 -13.99 10.63 -17.18
CA ASP A 28 -14.93 11.68 -16.77
C ASP A 28 -14.75 12.02 -15.27
N TRP A 29 -13.72 12.79 -14.94
CA TRP A 29 -13.25 13.04 -13.57
C TRP A 29 -14.07 14.11 -12.79
N GLU A 30 -15.33 14.28 -13.13
CA GLU A 30 -16.25 15.11 -12.37
C GLU A 30 -16.94 14.28 -11.28
N PRO A 31 -17.07 14.79 -10.05
CA PRO A 31 -17.78 14.08 -8.99
C PRO A 31 -19.20 13.73 -9.42
N THR A 32 -19.62 12.49 -9.23
CA THR A 32 -21.00 12.07 -9.50
C THR A 32 -21.96 12.82 -8.57
N ALA A 33 -22.76 13.71 -9.09
CA ALA A 33 -23.63 14.60 -8.29
C ALA A 33 -24.60 13.84 -7.36
N SER A 34 -25.09 12.66 -7.78
CA SER A 34 -25.98 11.84 -6.95
C SER A 34 -25.26 11.12 -5.79
N LYS A 35 -23.96 10.89 -5.91
CA LYS A 35 -23.14 10.24 -4.86
C LYS A 35 -22.49 11.28 -3.96
N LEU A 36 -22.04 12.38 -4.54
CA LEU A 36 -21.30 13.45 -3.89
C LEU A 36 -21.99 14.82 -4.15
N PRO A 37 -23.13 15.08 -3.53
CA PRO A 37 -23.90 16.31 -3.79
C PRO A 37 -23.13 17.59 -3.40
N ASN A 38 -22.14 17.48 -2.52
CA ASN A 38 -21.27 18.60 -2.10
C ASN A 38 -19.87 18.54 -2.75
N GLY A 39 -19.70 17.71 -3.80
CA GLY A 39 -18.43 17.47 -4.48
C GLY A 39 -17.34 16.86 -3.60
N VAL A 40 -16.12 16.77 -4.13
CA VAL A 40 -14.95 16.29 -3.37
C VAL A 40 -14.66 17.21 -2.18
N GLY A 41 -14.80 18.52 -2.34
CA GLY A 41 -14.58 19.48 -1.26
C GLY A 41 -15.49 19.29 -0.04
N GLY A 42 -16.66 18.69 -0.22
CA GLY A 42 -17.53 18.29 0.90
C GLY A 42 -16.90 17.22 1.76
N LEU A 43 -16.24 16.23 1.14
CA LEU A 43 -15.54 15.16 1.84
C LEU A 43 -14.25 15.65 2.50
N VAL A 44 -13.49 16.50 1.79
CA VAL A 44 -12.26 17.12 2.34
C VAL A 44 -12.57 17.87 3.63
N ARG A 45 -13.60 18.75 3.62
CA ARG A 45 -14.02 19.48 4.83
C ARG A 45 -14.53 18.57 5.94
N ALA A 46 -15.24 17.49 5.60
CA ALA A 46 -15.71 16.53 6.60
C ALA A 46 -14.55 15.80 7.28
N ALA A 47 -13.54 15.40 6.51
CA ALA A 47 -12.32 14.77 7.02
C ALA A 47 -11.54 15.74 7.93
N ASP A 48 -11.33 16.98 7.48
CA ASP A 48 -10.67 18.02 8.26
C ASP A 48 -11.39 18.28 9.59
N SER A 49 -12.72 18.36 9.57
CA SER A 49 -13.53 18.50 10.79
C SER A 49 -13.39 17.31 11.76
N ALA A 50 -13.05 16.15 11.23
CA ALA A 50 -12.74 14.94 12.02
C ALA A 50 -11.26 14.85 12.44
N GLY A 51 -10.43 15.82 12.08
CA GLY A 51 -8.99 15.85 12.38
C GLY A 51 -8.17 14.85 11.56
N VAL A 52 -8.64 14.46 10.39
CA VAL A 52 -7.92 13.55 9.48
C VAL A 52 -7.77 14.19 8.09
N LYS A 53 -6.68 13.87 7.40
CA LYS A 53 -6.46 14.28 6.01
C LYS A 53 -7.36 13.49 5.06
N PHE A 54 -7.57 14.01 3.86
CA PHE A 54 -8.34 13.34 2.81
C PHE A 54 -7.49 13.08 1.58
N GLY A 55 -7.55 11.86 1.08
CA GLY A 55 -6.94 11.44 -0.18
C GLY A 55 -7.98 10.88 -1.14
N ILE A 56 -7.62 10.80 -2.43
CA ILE A 56 -8.53 10.31 -3.47
C ILE A 56 -7.80 9.41 -4.48
N TRP A 57 -8.50 8.39 -4.95
CA TRP A 57 -8.05 7.51 -6.04
C TRP A 57 -8.34 8.14 -7.40
N ILE A 58 -7.39 8.02 -8.31
CA ILE A 58 -7.52 8.37 -9.73
C ILE A 58 -6.86 7.31 -10.61
N GLU A 59 -7.38 7.13 -11.84
CA GLU A 59 -6.80 6.30 -12.89
C GLU A 59 -6.76 7.10 -14.21
N PRO A 60 -6.01 8.22 -14.26
CA PRO A 60 -6.17 9.23 -15.31
C PRO A 60 -5.55 8.85 -16.64
N GLU A 61 -4.82 7.75 -16.70
CA GLU A 61 -4.24 7.16 -17.92
C GLU A 61 -5.24 6.27 -18.68
N MET A 62 -6.41 5.96 -18.06
CA MET A 62 -7.37 5.01 -18.57
C MET A 62 -8.70 5.68 -18.93
N VAL A 63 -9.40 5.09 -19.90
CA VAL A 63 -10.70 5.54 -20.35
C VAL A 63 -11.63 4.35 -20.62
N ASN A 64 -12.91 4.47 -20.32
CA ASN A 64 -13.92 3.49 -20.75
C ASN A 64 -14.54 3.90 -22.09
N PRO A 65 -14.98 2.93 -22.90
CA PRO A 65 -15.83 3.22 -24.08
C PRO A 65 -17.09 4.03 -23.71
N LYS A 66 -17.64 3.79 -22.51
CA LYS A 66 -18.75 4.56 -21.94
C LYS A 66 -18.19 5.68 -21.06
N SER A 67 -17.73 6.76 -21.73
CA SER A 67 -17.31 8.02 -21.10
C SER A 67 -17.55 9.18 -22.09
N GLU A 68 -17.74 10.39 -21.56
CA GLU A 68 -17.83 11.60 -22.38
C GLU A 68 -16.48 11.93 -23.02
N LEU A 69 -15.37 11.58 -22.35
CA LEU A 69 -14.03 11.74 -22.90
C LEU A 69 -13.85 10.94 -24.19
N TYR A 70 -14.23 9.67 -24.19
CA TYR A 70 -14.10 8.83 -25.38
C TYR A 70 -15.03 9.27 -26.52
N GLU A 71 -16.23 9.73 -26.21
CA GLU A 71 -17.14 10.31 -27.22
C GLU A 71 -16.54 11.54 -27.93
N LYS A 72 -15.79 12.37 -27.19
CA LYS A 72 -15.17 13.60 -27.70
C LYS A 72 -13.85 13.35 -28.40
N HIS A 73 -13.07 12.41 -27.90
CA HIS A 73 -11.68 12.16 -28.30
C HIS A 73 -11.40 10.66 -28.49
N PRO A 74 -12.06 9.98 -29.45
CA PRO A 74 -11.79 8.57 -29.70
C PRO A 74 -10.38 8.32 -30.29
N ASP A 75 -9.74 9.37 -30.82
CA ASP A 75 -8.38 9.38 -31.33
C ASP A 75 -7.30 9.51 -30.25
N TRP A 76 -7.68 9.71 -28.98
CA TRP A 76 -6.74 9.81 -27.86
C TRP A 76 -6.39 8.45 -27.25
N VAL A 77 -7.00 7.37 -27.69
CA VAL A 77 -6.73 6.03 -27.17
C VAL A 77 -5.74 5.25 -28.02
N ILE A 78 -4.95 4.44 -27.35
CA ILE A 78 -4.02 3.50 -28.02
C ILE A 78 -4.83 2.30 -28.53
N HIS A 79 -5.01 2.21 -29.85
CA HIS A 79 -5.64 1.07 -30.50
C HIS A 79 -5.36 1.03 -32.01
N TYR A 80 -5.38 -0.15 -32.60
CA TYR A 80 -5.24 -0.30 -34.06
C TYR A 80 -6.44 0.27 -34.82
N PRO A 81 -6.23 1.07 -35.88
CA PRO A 81 -7.31 1.77 -36.61
C PRO A 81 -8.32 0.84 -37.30
N ASN A 82 -7.94 -0.38 -37.62
CA ASN A 82 -8.76 -1.34 -38.39
C ASN A 82 -9.03 -2.64 -37.65
N ARG A 83 -8.98 -2.63 -36.33
CA ARG A 83 -9.27 -3.79 -35.50
C ARG A 83 -10.18 -3.39 -34.37
N GLU A 84 -11.10 -4.29 -34.02
CA GLU A 84 -11.85 -4.17 -32.77
C GLU A 84 -10.89 -4.19 -31.58
N PRO A 85 -10.92 -3.19 -30.67
CA PRO A 85 -10.05 -3.16 -29.51
C PRO A 85 -10.31 -4.34 -28.57
N TYR A 86 -9.26 -4.90 -28.02
CA TYR A 86 -9.35 -5.80 -26.87
C TYR A 86 -9.34 -4.96 -25.60
N TYR A 87 -10.40 -5.06 -24.83
CA TYR A 87 -10.58 -4.31 -23.60
C TYR A 87 -10.15 -5.16 -22.38
N TYR A 88 -9.03 -4.81 -21.76
CA TYR A 88 -8.68 -5.38 -20.46
C TYR A 88 -9.41 -4.60 -19.37
N ARG A 89 -10.16 -5.27 -18.49
CA ARG A 89 -11.03 -4.64 -17.49
C ARG A 89 -12.00 -3.58 -18.06
N ASN A 90 -12.52 -3.79 -19.26
CA ASN A 90 -13.43 -2.87 -19.95
C ASN A 90 -12.85 -1.46 -20.20
N GLN A 91 -11.55 -1.30 -20.24
CA GLN A 91 -10.89 0.00 -20.39
C GLN A 91 -9.82 -0.01 -21.48
N MET A 92 -9.43 1.18 -21.90
CA MET A 92 -8.38 1.45 -22.88
C MET A 92 -7.39 2.43 -22.27
N ALA A 93 -6.13 2.36 -22.73
CA ALA A 93 -5.12 3.34 -22.36
C ALA A 93 -5.21 4.60 -23.23
N LEU A 94 -5.14 5.77 -22.59
CA LEU A 94 -4.96 7.04 -23.27
C LEU A 94 -3.53 7.14 -23.80
N ASP A 95 -3.36 7.80 -24.95
CA ASP A 95 -2.06 7.92 -25.63
C ASP A 95 -1.20 9.03 -25.04
N LEU A 96 -0.44 8.72 -24.02
CA LEU A 96 0.50 9.66 -23.39
C LEU A 96 1.69 10.07 -24.30
N CYS A 97 1.84 9.50 -25.50
CA CYS A 97 2.75 10.06 -26.50
C CYS A 97 2.24 11.42 -27.01
N ASN A 98 0.93 11.66 -26.93
CA ASN A 98 0.28 12.88 -27.39
C ASN A 98 0.30 13.98 -26.31
N PRO A 99 0.92 15.16 -26.56
CA PRO A 99 0.94 16.26 -25.60
C PRO A 99 -0.44 16.73 -25.14
N GLN A 100 -1.48 16.67 -25.98
CA GLN A 100 -2.85 17.02 -25.60
C GLN A 100 -3.42 16.09 -24.55
N VAL A 101 -3.07 14.80 -24.62
CA VAL A 101 -3.43 13.80 -23.61
C VAL A 101 -2.64 14.04 -22.31
N GLN A 102 -1.35 14.40 -22.43
CA GLN A 102 -0.54 14.81 -21.25
C GLN A 102 -1.16 16.01 -20.54
N ASP A 103 -1.62 17.02 -21.31
CA ASP A 103 -2.30 18.21 -20.75
C ASP A 103 -3.62 17.84 -20.07
N PHE A 104 -4.39 16.93 -20.65
CA PHE A 104 -5.62 16.42 -20.05
C PHE A 104 -5.33 15.71 -18.71
N VAL A 105 -4.38 14.77 -18.69
CA VAL A 105 -4.02 14.01 -17.47
C VAL A 105 -3.49 14.92 -16.37
N PHE A 106 -2.63 15.89 -16.71
CA PHE A 106 -2.21 16.94 -15.77
C PHE A 106 -3.41 17.74 -15.26
N GLY A 107 -4.32 18.12 -16.16
CA GLY A 107 -5.52 18.91 -15.84
C GLY A 107 -6.45 18.21 -14.86
N VAL A 108 -6.53 16.89 -14.87
CA VAL A 108 -7.30 16.11 -13.87
C VAL A 108 -6.80 16.39 -12.44
N VAL A 109 -5.49 16.27 -12.23
CA VAL A 109 -4.88 16.52 -10.91
C VAL A 109 -4.95 18.01 -10.55
N ASP A 110 -4.60 18.86 -11.52
CA ASP A 110 -4.59 20.31 -11.33
C ASP A 110 -5.97 20.85 -10.90
N LYS A 111 -7.04 20.39 -11.55
CA LYS A 111 -8.41 20.76 -11.20
C LYS A 111 -8.79 20.27 -9.79
N LEU A 112 -8.52 19.01 -9.47
CA LEU A 112 -8.83 18.45 -8.16
C LEU A 112 -8.15 19.22 -7.02
N LEU A 113 -6.87 19.58 -7.18
CA LEU A 113 -6.10 20.33 -6.17
C LEU A 113 -6.46 21.80 -6.12
N SER A 114 -6.68 22.47 -7.28
CA SER A 114 -7.03 23.88 -7.31
C SER A 114 -8.43 24.16 -6.74
N GLU A 115 -9.37 23.25 -6.97
CA GLU A 115 -10.72 23.34 -6.40
C GLU A 115 -10.78 22.85 -4.93
N ASN A 116 -9.82 22.05 -4.48
CA ASN A 116 -9.77 21.47 -3.12
C ASN A 116 -8.34 21.58 -2.56
N PRO A 117 -7.89 22.73 -2.08
CA PRO A 117 -6.50 22.96 -1.64
C PRO A 117 -6.05 22.04 -0.48
N ASP A 118 -7.00 21.57 0.33
CA ASP A 118 -6.73 20.68 1.47
C ASP A 118 -6.80 19.17 1.10
N LEU A 119 -6.96 18.86 -0.20
CA LEU A 119 -6.81 17.50 -0.71
C LEU A 119 -5.33 17.08 -0.57
N ALA A 120 -5.05 16.07 0.23
CA ALA A 120 -3.71 15.83 0.76
C ALA A 120 -2.97 14.64 0.12
N TYR A 121 -3.64 13.87 -0.77
CA TYR A 121 -3.05 12.61 -1.23
C TYR A 121 -3.75 12.05 -2.47
N PHE A 122 -2.99 11.42 -3.36
CA PHE A 122 -3.54 10.63 -4.48
C PHE A 122 -3.08 9.17 -4.44
N LYS A 123 -4.02 8.25 -4.71
CA LYS A 123 -3.71 6.92 -5.19
C LYS A 123 -3.86 6.93 -6.70
N TRP A 124 -2.74 6.85 -7.41
CA TRP A 124 -2.69 6.84 -8.87
C TRP A 124 -2.64 5.40 -9.38
N ASP A 125 -3.65 5.00 -10.09
CA ASP A 125 -3.79 3.65 -10.63
C ASP A 125 -3.64 3.59 -12.15
N CYS A 126 -3.41 2.39 -12.66
CA CYS A 126 -3.35 2.07 -14.08
C CYS A 126 -3.59 0.56 -14.26
N ASN A 127 -4.82 0.18 -14.51
CA ASN A 127 -5.27 -1.21 -14.44
C ASN A 127 -5.38 -1.90 -15.81
N SER A 128 -4.91 -1.27 -16.89
CA SER A 128 -4.92 -1.89 -18.21
C SER A 128 -3.52 -1.96 -18.81
N MET A 129 -3.24 -3.08 -19.46
CA MET A 129 -2.05 -3.23 -20.29
C MET A 129 -2.29 -2.63 -21.68
N LEU A 130 -1.21 -2.22 -22.35
CA LEU A 130 -1.26 -1.79 -23.74
C LEU A 130 -1.43 -3.01 -24.67
N THR A 131 -2.68 -3.46 -24.83
CA THR A 131 -3.02 -4.67 -25.60
C THR A 131 -3.14 -4.43 -27.11
N ASN A 132 -3.29 -3.16 -27.52
CA ASN A 132 -3.48 -2.75 -28.92
C ASN A 132 -2.45 -1.65 -29.26
N PRO A 133 -1.14 -1.95 -29.31
CA PRO A 133 -0.06 -0.96 -29.29
C PRO A 133 0.08 -0.19 -30.60
N TYR A 134 -0.81 0.76 -30.85
CA TYR A 134 -0.75 1.71 -31.96
C TYR A 134 -1.20 3.10 -31.47
N SER A 135 -0.34 4.10 -31.71
CA SER A 135 -0.57 5.51 -31.42
C SER A 135 -0.92 6.29 -32.67
N PHE A 136 -2.07 6.94 -32.71
CA PHE A 136 -2.42 7.85 -33.82
C PHE A 136 -1.49 9.06 -33.88
N TYR A 137 -0.91 9.46 -32.75
CA TYR A 137 0.02 10.58 -32.65
C TYR A 137 1.39 10.25 -33.25
N LEU A 138 1.93 9.05 -32.99
CA LEU A 138 3.27 8.66 -33.42
C LEU A 138 3.38 8.37 -34.94
N LYS A 139 2.27 8.19 -35.63
CA LYS A 139 2.22 7.94 -37.07
C LYS A 139 3.18 6.80 -37.48
N GLU A 140 4.27 7.11 -38.15
CA GLU A 140 5.26 6.14 -38.65
C GLU A 140 6.24 5.66 -37.56
N ASN A 141 6.33 6.36 -36.45
CA ASN A 141 7.26 6.05 -35.36
C ASN A 141 6.68 5.07 -34.32
N GLN A 142 5.84 4.11 -34.72
CA GLN A 142 5.15 3.17 -33.85
C GLN A 142 6.10 2.36 -32.95
N SER A 143 7.31 2.07 -33.41
CA SER A 143 8.33 1.37 -32.61
C SER A 143 8.76 2.12 -31.34
N HIS A 144 8.49 3.42 -31.24
CA HIS A 144 8.80 4.24 -30.10
C HIS A 144 7.70 4.25 -29.02
N LEU A 145 6.53 3.66 -29.28
CA LEU A 145 5.33 3.81 -28.46
C LEU A 145 5.59 3.56 -26.98
N PHE A 146 6.17 2.43 -26.61
CA PHE A 146 6.38 2.07 -25.20
C PHE A 146 7.35 3.03 -24.48
N ILE A 147 8.34 3.56 -25.19
CA ILE A 147 9.30 4.50 -24.63
C ILE A 147 8.66 5.89 -24.50
N GLU A 148 8.01 6.37 -25.56
CA GLU A 148 7.40 7.70 -25.57
C GLU A 148 6.18 7.78 -24.64
N TYR A 149 5.44 6.68 -24.43
CA TYR A 149 4.38 6.59 -23.45
C TYR A 149 4.93 6.86 -22.03
N VAL A 150 5.99 6.15 -21.63
CA VAL A 150 6.60 6.32 -20.29
C VAL A 150 7.20 7.71 -20.13
N ARG A 151 7.86 8.25 -21.16
CA ARG A 151 8.35 9.63 -21.17
C ARG A 151 7.23 10.65 -21.03
N GLY A 152 6.09 10.40 -21.68
CA GLY A 152 4.90 11.24 -21.56
C GLY A 152 4.32 11.21 -20.14
N LEU A 153 4.26 10.03 -19.52
CA LEU A 153 3.84 9.89 -18.13
C LEU A 153 4.76 10.69 -17.20
N TYR A 154 6.06 10.52 -17.32
CA TYR A 154 7.01 11.22 -16.44
C TYR A 154 6.97 12.74 -16.62
N LYS A 155 6.77 13.26 -17.84
CA LYS A 155 6.53 14.70 -18.05
C LYS A 155 5.29 15.21 -17.31
N VAL A 156 4.22 14.43 -17.28
CA VAL A 156 3.02 14.80 -16.50
C VAL A 156 3.33 14.82 -15.01
N LEU A 157 4.01 13.77 -14.51
CA LEU A 157 4.37 13.65 -13.09
C LEU A 157 5.35 14.75 -12.64
N GLU A 158 6.33 15.10 -13.48
CA GLU A 158 7.23 16.23 -13.24
C GLU A 158 6.45 17.55 -13.08
N ARG A 159 5.52 17.84 -13.98
CA ARG A 159 4.67 19.04 -13.91
C ARG A 159 3.80 19.07 -12.65
N ILE A 160 3.30 17.91 -12.22
CA ILE A 160 2.52 17.79 -10.97
C ILE A 160 3.42 18.09 -9.79
N GLN A 161 4.61 17.48 -9.72
CA GLN A 161 5.55 17.65 -8.63
C GLN A 161 6.08 19.10 -8.54
N GLU A 162 6.34 19.73 -9.68
CA GLU A 162 6.74 21.15 -9.73
C GLU A 162 5.66 22.09 -9.18
N LYS A 163 4.39 21.82 -9.48
CA LYS A 163 3.28 22.68 -9.04
C LYS A 163 2.77 22.34 -7.64
N TYR A 164 2.83 21.07 -7.26
CA TYR A 164 2.28 20.54 -6.01
C TYR A 164 3.29 19.64 -5.26
N PRO A 165 4.47 20.18 -4.88
CA PRO A 165 5.58 19.38 -4.33
C PRO A 165 5.25 18.67 -3.01
N ASP A 166 4.28 19.18 -2.26
CA ASP A 166 3.94 18.68 -0.92
C ASP A 166 2.78 17.64 -0.92
N VAL A 167 2.28 17.27 -2.11
CA VAL A 167 1.19 16.29 -2.22
C VAL A 167 1.76 14.91 -2.56
N PRO A 168 1.84 14.00 -1.59
CA PRO A 168 2.34 12.66 -1.82
C PRO A 168 1.36 11.84 -2.67
N MET A 169 1.91 10.89 -3.43
CA MET A 169 1.16 9.99 -4.29
C MET A 169 1.58 8.54 -4.06
N MET A 170 0.59 7.63 -4.04
CA MET A 170 0.79 6.18 -4.09
C MET A 170 0.69 5.70 -5.53
N LEU A 171 1.66 4.91 -5.98
CA LEU A 171 1.59 4.22 -7.27
C LEU A 171 0.83 2.90 -7.12
N CYS A 172 -0.20 2.73 -7.94
CA CYS A 172 -0.86 1.45 -8.16
C CYS A 172 -0.88 1.13 -9.66
N SER A 173 -0.84 -0.14 -10.00
CA SER A 173 -1.01 -0.63 -11.36
C SER A 173 -1.46 -2.09 -11.29
N GLY A 174 -2.72 -2.31 -10.87
CA GLY A 174 -3.20 -3.62 -10.47
C GLY A 174 -2.33 -4.23 -9.36
N GLY A 175 -1.89 -3.41 -8.43
CA GLY A 175 -0.83 -3.67 -7.48
C GLY A 175 0.50 -3.04 -7.89
N GLY A 176 1.62 -3.74 -7.66
CA GLY A 176 2.98 -3.27 -7.90
C GLY A 176 3.50 -3.43 -9.35
N GLY A 177 2.60 -3.46 -10.36
CA GLY A 177 2.98 -3.77 -11.75
C GLY A 177 3.96 -2.78 -12.40
N ARG A 178 4.08 -1.56 -11.86
CA ARG A 178 5.02 -0.52 -12.34
C ARG A 178 5.93 0.00 -11.24
N CYS A 179 6.16 -0.79 -10.19
CA CYS A 179 7.04 -0.39 -9.11
C CYS A 179 8.50 -0.51 -9.56
N ASP A 180 9.15 0.64 -9.77
CA ASP A 180 10.57 0.77 -10.08
C ASP A 180 11.16 2.04 -9.44
N TYR A 181 12.51 2.17 -9.49
CA TYR A 181 13.18 3.31 -8.86
C TYR A 181 12.95 4.63 -9.57
N GLU A 182 12.67 4.64 -10.86
CA GLU A 182 12.36 5.88 -11.58
C GLU A 182 10.99 6.42 -11.14
N ALA A 183 10.00 5.53 -10.98
CA ALA A 183 8.69 5.91 -10.47
C ALA A 183 8.75 6.50 -9.05
N LEU A 184 9.64 6.01 -8.19
CA LEU A 184 9.83 6.52 -6.82
C LEU A 184 10.41 7.95 -6.74
N LYS A 185 10.77 8.58 -7.85
CA LYS A 185 11.02 10.03 -7.89
C LYS A 185 9.75 10.85 -7.70
N TYR A 186 8.61 10.30 -8.11
CA TYR A 186 7.32 10.98 -8.14
C TYR A 186 6.33 10.41 -7.10
N PHE A 187 6.46 9.13 -6.77
CA PHE A 187 5.59 8.43 -5.84
C PHE A 187 6.31 8.15 -4.53
N THR A 188 5.66 8.44 -3.42
CA THR A 188 6.23 8.23 -2.08
C THR A 188 6.13 6.77 -1.64
N GLU A 189 5.18 6.04 -2.20
CA GLU A 189 4.95 4.62 -1.96
C GLU A 189 4.20 3.95 -3.11
N PHE A 190 4.11 2.62 -3.02
CA PHE A 190 3.34 1.83 -3.97
C PHE A 190 2.45 0.81 -3.26
N TRP A 191 1.36 0.45 -3.95
CA TRP A 191 0.48 -0.64 -3.58
C TRP A 191 1.05 -1.96 -4.06
N ALA A 192 1.47 -2.84 -3.14
CA ALA A 192 2.19 -4.06 -3.51
C ALA A 192 1.34 -5.07 -4.29
N SER A 193 0.06 -5.22 -3.93
CA SER A 193 -0.89 -6.13 -4.57
C SER A 193 -2.31 -5.90 -4.08
N ASP A 194 -3.31 -6.11 -4.95
CA ASP A 194 -4.73 -6.20 -4.58
C ASP A 194 -5.04 -7.48 -3.79
N ASN A 195 -4.15 -8.47 -3.83
CA ASN A 195 -4.24 -9.61 -2.94
C ASN A 195 -3.71 -9.22 -1.55
N THR A 196 -4.64 -9.00 -0.63
CA THR A 196 -4.37 -8.58 0.75
C THR A 196 -4.50 -9.70 1.77
N ASP A 197 -4.64 -10.96 1.33
CA ASP A 197 -4.52 -12.11 2.21
C ASP A 197 -3.22 -12.03 3.01
N PRO A 198 -3.25 -12.02 4.35
CA PRO A 198 -2.08 -11.71 5.15
C PRO A 198 -0.97 -12.77 5.03
N VAL A 199 -1.32 -14.03 4.78
CA VAL A 199 -0.31 -15.07 4.52
C VAL A 199 0.43 -14.77 3.21
N LYS A 200 -0.32 -14.39 2.16
CA LYS A 200 0.30 -14.00 0.88
C LYS A 200 1.12 -12.72 1.00
N ARG A 201 0.64 -11.76 1.79
CA ARG A 201 1.34 -10.49 2.03
C ARG A 201 2.66 -10.68 2.77
N ILE A 202 2.82 -11.65 3.66
CA ILE A 202 4.13 -11.98 4.25
C ILE A 202 5.16 -12.29 3.15
N PHE A 203 4.80 -13.10 2.15
CA PHE A 203 5.70 -13.43 1.04
C PHE A 203 5.98 -12.23 0.12
N MET A 204 4.93 -11.45 -0.20
CA MET A 204 5.05 -10.27 -1.05
C MET A 204 5.92 -9.18 -0.41
N GLN A 205 5.62 -8.80 0.84
CA GLN A 205 6.37 -7.80 1.59
C GLN A 205 7.82 -8.23 1.80
N TRP A 206 8.06 -9.50 2.11
CA TRP A 206 9.40 -10.07 2.15
C TRP A 206 10.13 -9.92 0.81
N GLY A 207 9.49 -10.28 -0.31
CA GLY A 207 10.06 -10.17 -1.66
C GLY A 207 10.39 -8.73 -2.03
N TYR A 208 9.46 -7.79 -1.83
CA TYR A 208 9.69 -6.37 -2.10
C TYR A 208 10.79 -5.78 -1.24
N SER A 209 10.96 -6.23 0.00
CA SER A 209 11.99 -5.72 0.91
C SER A 209 13.43 -5.94 0.44
N TYR A 210 13.67 -6.76 -0.58
CA TYR A 210 15.00 -6.88 -1.20
C TYR A 210 15.36 -5.65 -2.04
N PHE A 211 14.38 -4.89 -2.50
CA PHE A 211 14.57 -3.78 -3.43
C PHE A 211 14.05 -2.45 -2.86
N PHE A 212 13.08 -2.48 -1.97
CA PHE A 212 12.37 -1.30 -1.51
C PHE A 212 12.30 -1.24 0.02
N PRO A 213 12.50 -0.04 0.63
CA PRO A 213 12.37 0.12 2.07
C PRO A 213 10.90 0.05 2.50
N ALA A 214 10.65 -0.33 3.76
CA ALA A 214 9.31 -0.46 4.32
C ALA A 214 8.44 0.80 4.15
N LYS A 215 9.03 1.98 4.22
CA LYS A 215 8.33 3.26 4.04
C LYS A 215 7.74 3.48 2.65
N SER A 216 8.16 2.71 1.65
CA SER A 216 7.61 2.78 0.29
C SER A 216 6.60 1.69 -0.03
N ILE A 217 6.28 0.80 0.90
CA ILE A 217 5.35 -0.31 0.71
C ILE A 217 4.08 -0.07 1.51
N SER A 218 2.93 0.05 0.83
CA SER A 218 1.63 0.16 1.50
C SER A 218 1.05 -1.22 1.81
N ALA A 219 0.56 -1.39 3.03
CA ALA A 219 -0.01 -2.63 3.52
C ALA A 219 -1.30 -2.37 4.30
N HIS A 220 -2.42 -2.97 3.84
CA HIS A 220 -3.71 -2.72 4.46
C HIS A 220 -4.29 -3.99 5.10
N VAL A 221 -4.96 -3.78 6.21
CA VAL A 221 -5.84 -4.76 6.86
C VAL A 221 -7.17 -4.76 6.12
N THR A 222 -7.54 -5.90 5.54
CA THR A 222 -8.80 -6.04 4.79
C THR A 222 -9.61 -7.23 5.30
N SER A 223 -10.74 -7.50 4.66
CA SER A 223 -11.56 -8.69 4.91
C SER A 223 -11.12 -9.92 4.12
N MET A 224 -10.05 -9.84 3.32
CA MET A 224 -9.54 -10.97 2.56
C MET A 224 -8.86 -11.99 3.49
N GLY A 225 -9.19 -13.28 3.31
CA GLY A 225 -8.77 -14.35 4.19
C GLY A 225 -9.65 -14.49 5.46
N ASP A 226 -9.39 -15.50 6.25
CA ASP A 226 -10.14 -15.86 7.47
C ASP A 226 -9.31 -15.76 8.75
N GLN A 227 -8.09 -15.24 8.67
CA GLN A 227 -7.20 -15.04 9.81
C GLN A 227 -7.74 -14.00 10.79
N SER A 228 -7.31 -14.07 12.04
CA SER A 228 -7.68 -13.11 13.07
C SER A 228 -7.32 -11.67 12.68
N ILE A 229 -8.07 -10.70 13.19
CA ILE A 229 -7.77 -9.28 12.99
C ILE A 229 -6.35 -8.93 13.49
N LYS A 230 -5.89 -9.60 14.57
CA LYS A 230 -4.54 -9.48 15.09
C LYS A 230 -3.50 -9.87 14.04
N PHE A 231 -3.63 -11.05 13.43
CA PHE A 231 -2.67 -11.54 12.43
C PHE A 231 -2.59 -10.60 11.21
N ARG A 232 -3.77 -10.19 10.69
CA ARG A 232 -3.86 -9.24 9.56
C ARG A 232 -3.18 -7.91 9.88
N THR A 233 -3.41 -7.39 11.09
CA THR A 233 -2.85 -6.11 11.53
C THR A 233 -1.35 -6.20 11.72
N ASP A 234 -0.86 -7.24 12.39
CA ASP A 234 0.58 -7.43 12.61
C ASP A 234 1.35 -7.61 11.29
N VAL A 235 0.75 -8.26 10.29
CA VAL A 235 1.36 -8.36 8.94
C VAL A 235 1.40 -7.00 8.25
N ALA A 236 0.32 -6.23 8.31
CA ALA A 236 0.29 -4.90 7.69
C ALA A 236 1.24 -3.91 8.38
N MET A 237 1.50 -4.07 9.67
CA MET A 237 2.41 -3.22 10.44
C MET A 237 3.90 -3.35 10.05
N MET A 238 4.29 -4.38 9.29
CA MET A 238 5.68 -4.48 8.80
C MET A 238 6.06 -3.32 7.87
N ASP A 239 5.08 -2.69 7.23
CA ASP A 239 5.25 -1.62 6.25
C ASP A 239 4.33 -0.43 6.60
N LYS A 240 3.83 0.34 5.63
CA LYS A 240 2.86 1.42 5.87
C LYS A 240 1.47 0.87 6.16
N LEU A 241 1.08 0.91 7.41
CA LEU A 241 -0.21 0.39 7.89
C LEU A 241 -1.39 1.22 7.38
N GLY A 242 -2.38 0.54 6.80
CA GLY A 242 -3.70 1.08 6.49
C GLY A 242 -4.81 0.08 6.81
N PHE A 243 -6.05 0.55 6.78
CA PHE A 243 -7.25 -0.27 6.97
C PHE A 243 -8.22 -0.05 5.82
N ASP A 244 -8.62 -1.14 5.18
CA ASP A 244 -9.66 -1.21 4.16
C ASP A 244 -10.62 -2.34 4.54
N ILE A 245 -11.35 -2.11 5.62
CA ILE A 245 -12.27 -3.08 6.23
C ILE A 245 -13.49 -2.35 6.79
N ASN A 246 -14.65 -2.99 6.69
CA ASN A 246 -15.86 -2.44 7.29
C ASN A 246 -15.79 -2.54 8.82
N MET A 247 -15.61 -1.40 9.49
CA MET A 247 -15.48 -1.30 10.94
C MET A 247 -16.74 -1.74 11.69
N ASP A 248 -17.93 -1.64 11.09
CA ASP A 248 -19.20 -2.05 11.71
C ASP A 248 -19.32 -3.57 11.85
N LYS A 249 -18.54 -4.32 11.06
CA LYS A 249 -18.48 -5.78 11.14
C LYS A 249 -17.55 -6.31 12.22
N LEU A 250 -16.70 -5.46 12.80
CA LEU A 250 -15.79 -5.82 13.87
C LEU A 250 -16.54 -5.80 15.23
N THR A 251 -16.22 -6.73 16.10
CA THR A 251 -16.62 -6.70 17.51
C THR A 251 -15.96 -5.51 18.21
N GLU A 252 -16.48 -5.12 19.39
CA GLU A 252 -15.86 -4.03 20.15
C GLU A 252 -14.44 -4.37 20.60
N ALA A 253 -14.16 -5.62 20.94
CA ALA A 253 -12.82 -6.08 21.29
C ALA A 253 -11.85 -5.95 20.10
N GLU A 254 -12.28 -6.28 18.88
CA GLU A 254 -11.48 -6.11 17.67
C GLU A 254 -11.26 -4.63 17.32
N ARG A 255 -12.28 -3.79 17.45
CA ARG A 255 -12.13 -2.34 17.27
C ARG A 255 -11.16 -1.73 18.28
N GLN A 256 -11.23 -2.16 19.54
CA GLN A 256 -10.30 -1.71 20.58
C GLN A 256 -8.87 -2.18 20.26
N PHE A 257 -8.68 -3.43 19.87
CA PHE A 257 -7.38 -3.94 19.42
C PHE A 257 -6.82 -3.09 18.26
N CYS A 258 -7.64 -2.79 17.23
CA CYS A 258 -7.20 -1.96 16.11
C CYS A 258 -6.78 -0.54 16.55
N ARG A 259 -7.51 0.08 17.50
CA ARG A 259 -7.12 1.38 18.06
C ARG A 259 -5.75 1.34 18.73
N GLU A 260 -5.52 0.32 19.55
CA GLU A 260 -4.24 0.13 20.25
C GLU A 260 -3.10 -0.18 19.26
N ALA A 261 -3.36 -1.01 18.27
CA ALA A 261 -2.40 -1.33 17.22
C ALA A 261 -2.01 -0.10 16.40
N VAL A 262 -2.94 0.80 16.06
CA VAL A 262 -2.62 2.08 15.40
C VAL A 262 -1.74 2.96 16.27
N GLN A 263 -2.01 3.05 17.58
CA GLN A 263 -1.16 3.80 18.49
C GLN A 263 0.24 3.19 18.59
N ASN A 264 0.33 1.86 18.69
CA ASN A 264 1.61 1.16 18.68
C ASN A 264 2.35 1.40 17.36
N TYR A 265 1.66 1.31 16.23
CA TYR A 265 2.27 1.57 14.92
C TYR A 265 2.83 3.00 14.83
N LYS A 266 2.06 4.02 15.22
CA LYS A 266 2.55 5.42 15.23
C LYS A 266 3.84 5.60 16.03
N ARG A 267 3.95 4.91 17.15
CA ARG A 267 5.16 4.93 17.99
C ARG A 267 6.33 4.17 17.35
N LEU A 268 6.05 3.07 16.66
CA LEU A 268 7.04 2.21 16.02
C LEU A 268 7.40 2.64 14.59
N ALA A 269 6.56 3.44 13.94
CA ALA A 269 6.75 3.85 12.54
C ALA A 269 8.15 4.42 12.26
N PRO A 270 8.76 5.27 13.12
CA PRO A 270 10.13 5.73 12.89
C PRO A 270 11.16 4.59 12.86
N ILE A 271 10.96 3.52 13.64
CA ILE A 271 11.84 2.34 13.65
C ILE A 271 11.65 1.53 12.37
N ILE A 272 10.39 1.30 11.97
CA ILE A 272 10.03 0.49 10.80
C ILE A 272 10.44 1.18 9.50
N GLN A 273 10.20 2.50 9.42
CA GLN A 273 10.37 3.27 8.19
C GLN A 273 11.80 3.78 7.95
N GLU A 274 12.56 4.03 9.03
CA GLU A 274 13.89 4.64 8.96
C GLU A 274 15.00 3.74 9.52
N GLY A 275 14.64 2.62 10.17
CA GLY A 275 15.61 1.68 10.73
C GLY A 275 16.16 0.69 9.69
N ASP A 276 17.25 0.04 10.06
CA ASP A 276 17.84 -1.04 9.29
C ASP A 276 16.97 -2.30 9.37
N GLN A 277 16.62 -2.88 8.23
CA GLN A 277 15.81 -4.08 8.15
C GLN A 277 16.66 -5.35 8.12
N PHE A 278 16.34 -6.30 8.99
CA PHE A 278 16.94 -7.62 9.03
C PHE A 278 15.91 -8.72 8.75
N ARG A 279 16.14 -9.52 7.72
CA ARG A 279 15.34 -10.67 7.32
C ARG A 279 15.87 -11.91 8.05
N LEU A 280 15.27 -12.26 9.19
CA LEU A 280 15.81 -13.26 10.11
C LEU A 280 15.41 -14.69 9.75
N VAL A 281 14.14 -14.90 9.37
CA VAL A 281 13.61 -16.21 8.99
C VAL A 281 12.79 -16.07 7.73
N SER A 282 13.20 -16.73 6.65
CA SER A 282 12.55 -16.65 5.34
C SER A 282 11.24 -17.44 5.30
N PRO A 283 10.12 -16.85 4.83
CA PRO A 283 8.87 -17.57 4.64
C PRO A 283 8.96 -18.69 3.60
N TYR A 284 9.98 -18.65 2.75
CA TYR A 284 10.22 -19.70 1.73
C TYR A 284 10.96 -20.94 2.29
N SER A 285 11.49 -20.85 3.51
CA SER A 285 12.30 -21.92 4.10
C SER A 285 11.53 -22.87 5.02
N GLY A 286 10.24 -22.60 5.27
CA GLY A 286 9.42 -23.41 6.18
C GLY A 286 8.09 -22.75 6.55
N ASN A 287 7.63 -23.04 7.76
CA ASN A 287 6.31 -22.59 8.24
C ASN A 287 6.35 -21.28 9.05
N HIS A 288 7.50 -20.64 9.11
CA HIS A 288 7.74 -19.45 9.93
C HIS A 288 8.32 -18.32 9.09
N ALA A 289 8.10 -17.08 9.53
CA ALA A 289 8.81 -15.92 9.01
C ALA A 289 9.17 -14.97 10.16
N ALA A 290 10.29 -14.26 10.03
CA ALA A 290 10.64 -13.22 10.99
C ALA A 290 11.41 -12.08 10.31
N VAL A 291 10.98 -10.86 10.60
CA VAL A 291 11.60 -9.61 10.13
C VAL A 291 11.83 -8.71 11.34
N MET A 292 12.94 -8.00 11.36
CA MET A 292 13.30 -7.07 12.43
C MET A 292 13.74 -5.75 11.84
N TYR A 293 13.40 -4.66 12.53
CA TYR A 293 13.89 -3.31 12.23
C TYR A 293 14.64 -2.78 13.45
N VAL A 294 15.76 -2.13 13.21
CA VAL A 294 16.64 -1.60 14.29
C VAL A 294 16.98 -0.15 13.97
N THR A 295 16.88 0.74 14.95
CA THR A 295 17.33 2.11 14.79
C THR A 295 18.84 2.19 14.50
N PRO A 296 19.32 3.20 13.75
CA PRO A 296 20.76 3.38 13.51
C PRO A 296 21.58 3.48 14.81
N GLY A 297 20.98 3.99 15.89
CA GLY A 297 21.61 4.07 17.22
C GLY A 297 21.62 2.76 18.00
N GLN A 298 21.03 1.69 17.45
CA GLN A 298 20.93 0.38 18.09
C GLN A 298 20.27 0.40 19.48
N ASP A 299 19.48 1.43 19.78
CA ASP A 299 18.80 1.61 21.07
C ASP A 299 17.37 1.05 21.08
N LYS A 300 16.74 0.94 19.90
CA LYS A 300 15.39 0.41 19.73
C LYS A 300 15.30 -0.51 18.55
N ALA A 301 14.48 -1.55 18.69
CA ALA A 301 14.14 -2.44 17.60
C ALA A 301 12.72 -2.96 17.74
N VAL A 302 12.17 -3.47 16.63
CA VAL A 302 10.91 -4.20 16.59
C VAL A 302 11.09 -5.48 15.79
N LEU A 303 10.65 -6.61 16.37
CA LEU A 303 10.65 -7.93 15.74
C LEU A 303 9.21 -8.32 15.43
N PHE A 304 8.97 -8.73 14.20
CA PHE A 304 7.76 -9.39 13.72
C PHE A 304 8.05 -10.86 13.51
N ALA A 305 7.29 -11.73 14.18
CA ALA A 305 7.42 -13.18 14.08
C ALA A 305 6.06 -13.80 13.70
N TYR A 306 6.04 -14.68 12.70
CA TYR A 306 4.83 -15.26 12.13
C TYR A 306 4.95 -16.78 12.06
N ASP A 307 3.89 -17.47 12.53
CA ASP A 307 3.60 -18.87 12.26
C ASP A 307 2.61 -18.94 11.09
N ILE A 308 3.09 -19.35 9.91
CA ILE A 308 2.33 -19.24 8.65
C ILE A 308 1.40 -20.43 8.44
N TYR A 309 1.92 -21.66 8.66
CA TYR A 309 1.18 -22.90 8.42
C TYR A 309 1.15 -23.78 9.67
N ALA A 310 0.07 -24.56 9.79
CA ALA A 310 0.02 -25.60 10.83
C ALA A 310 1.06 -26.68 10.55
N GLN A 311 1.86 -27.01 11.55
CA GLN A 311 2.77 -28.16 11.47
C GLN A 311 1.98 -29.45 11.64
N LYS A 312 2.13 -30.41 10.72
CA LYS A 312 1.60 -31.76 10.85
C LYS A 312 2.36 -32.63 11.87
N TYR A 313 3.61 -32.27 12.12
CA TYR A 313 4.54 -32.94 13.07
C TYR A 313 5.27 -31.86 13.82
N VAL A 314 5.49 -32.08 15.12
CA VAL A 314 6.14 -31.12 16.03
C VAL A 314 7.63 -30.93 15.62
N GLU A 315 7.87 -30.11 14.61
CA GLU A 315 9.15 -29.42 14.55
C GLU A 315 9.14 -28.41 15.69
N ARG A 316 10.03 -28.57 16.65
CA ARG A 316 10.18 -27.58 17.72
C ARG A 316 10.59 -26.26 17.08
N SER A 317 9.84 -25.20 17.34
CA SER A 317 10.28 -23.85 17.00
C SER A 317 11.68 -23.62 17.61
N TYR A 318 12.53 -23.07 16.80
CA TYR A 318 13.89 -22.70 17.22
C TYR A 318 13.94 -21.23 17.61
N PRO A 319 14.88 -20.83 18.48
CA PRO A 319 15.04 -19.42 18.83
C PRO A 319 15.40 -18.57 17.59
N ILE A 320 14.76 -17.41 17.47
CA ILE A 320 15.09 -16.41 16.45
C ILE A 320 16.31 -15.63 16.94
N ARG A 321 17.46 -15.80 16.28
CA ARG A 321 18.66 -15.01 16.54
C ARG A 321 18.48 -13.62 15.95
N LEU A 322 18.59 -12.59 16.79
CA LEU A 322 18.45 -11.22 16.37
C LEU A 322 19.71 -10.70 15.67
N GLN A 323 19.59 -9.57 15.01
CA GLN A 323 20.69 -8.91 14.32
C GLN A 323 20.67 -7.39 14.56
N GLY A 324 21.80 -6.73 14.36
CA GLY A 324 21.88 -5.26 14.39
C GLY A 324 21.88 -4.63 15.78
N LEU A 325 21.89 -5.40 16.86
CA LEU A 325 21.96 -4.89 18.24
C LEU A 325 23.42 -4.68 18.68
N ASP A 326 23.62 -3.81 19.66
CA ASP A 326 24.92 -3.66 20.35
C ASP A 326 25.12 -4.82 21.33
N PRO A 327 26.16 -5.67 21.17
CA PRO A 327 26.37 -6.82 22.05
C PRO A 327 26.58 -6.46 23.51
N GLN A 328 27.06 -5.24 23.80
CA GLN A 328 27.40 -4.79 25.15
C GLN A 328 26.25 -4.14 25.90
N ARG A 329 25.16 -3.75 25.18
CA ARG A 329 23.98 -3.16 25.80
C ARG A 329 23.03 -4.24 26.34
N SER A 330 22.25 -3.86 27.35
CA SER A 330 21.12 -4.63 27.84
C SER A 330 19.84 -4.14 27.19
N TYR A 331 18.94 -5.04 26.80
CA TYR A 331 17.70 -4.74 26.13
C TYR A 331 16.52 -5.37 26.86
N ARG A 332 15.50 -4.57 27.12
CA ARG A 332 14.20 -5.06 27.57
C ARG A 332 13.39 -5.52 26.36
N VAL A 333 12.75 -6.69 26.49
CA VAL A 333 11.95 -7.35 25.44
C VAL A 333 10.50 -7.35 25.90
N VAL A 334 9.57 -6.82 25.08
CA VAL A 334 8.15 -6.71 25.45
C VAL A 334 7.28 -7.10 24.25
N GLU A 335 6.38 -8.07 24.44
CA GLU A 335 5.36 -8.39 23.43
C GLU A 335 4.24 -7.36 23.49
N ILE A 336 3.91 -6.77 22.36
CA ILE A 336 2.80 -5.83 22.15
C ILE A 336 1.73 -6.42 21.23
N ASN A 337 0.64 -5.71 20.98
CA ASN A 337 -0.49 -6.17 20.15
C ASN A 337 -1.05 -7.52 20.60
N LYS A 338 -1.10 -7.76 21.90
CA LYS A 338 -1.72 -8.97 22.46
C LYS A 338 -3.23 -8.92 22.28
N MET A 339 -3.83 -10.07 22.00
CA MET A 339 -5.28 -10.23 21.92
C MET A 339 -5.69 -11.56 22.59
N ASP A 340 -6.36 -11.51 23.72
CA ASP A 340 -6.67 -12.68 24.55
C ASP A 340 -7.52 -13.73 23.84
N SER A 341 -8.33 -13.33 22.86
CA SER A 341 -9.16 -14.25 22.07
C SER A 341 -8.37 -15.04 21.01
N VAL A 342 -7.09 -14.68 20.77
CA VAL A 342 -6.23 -15.35 19.77
C VAL A 342 -5.30 -16.32 20.50
N PRO A 343 -5.39 -17.63 20.23
CA PRO A 343 -4.52 -18.62 20.87
C PRO A 343 -3.04 -18.34 20.57
N ALA A 344 -2.23 -18.30 21.62
CA ALA A 344 -0.78 -18.22 21.51
C ALA A 344 -0.13 -18.90 22.74
N ARG A 345 1.02 -19.54 22.57
CA ARG A 345 1.81 -19.96 23.73
C ARG A 345 2.31 -18.73 24.48
N PRO A 346 2.47 -18.80 25.81
CA PRO A 346 3.07 -17.72 26.56
C PRO A 346 4.46 -17.38 26.02
N PHE A 347 4.75 -16.10 25.83
CA PHE A 347 6.10 -15.63 25.49
C PHE A 347 6.91 -15.53 26.78
N VAL A 348 7.75 -16.52 27.03
CA VAL A 348 8.46 -16.67 28.32
C VAL A 348 9.50 -15.58 28.57
N GLU A 349 9.95 -14.90 27.55
CA GLU A 349 10.89 -13.77 27.61
C GLU A 349 10.22 -12.41 27.79
N ASP A 350 8.89 -12.35 27.77
CA ASP A 350 8.15 -11.11 27.90
C ASP A 350 8.49 -10.34 29.17
N GLY A 351 8.77 -9.04 29.03
CA GLY A 351 9.14 -8.14 30.12
C GLY A 351 10.54 -8.34 30.68
N LYS A 352 11.33 -9.28 30.19
CA LYS A 352 12.69 -9.57 30.66
C LYS A 352 13.75 -8.75 29.94
N THR A 353 14.93 -8.69 30.54
CA THR A 353 16.10 -7.99 30.02
C THR A 353 17.21 -8.99 29.69
N PHE A 354 17.83 -8.82 28.52
CA PHE A 354 18.92 -9.65 28.03
C PHE A 354 20.03 -8.78 27.46
N SER A 355 21.27 -9.26 27.44
CA SER A 355 22.34 -8.60 26.69
C SER A 355 22.10 -8.72 25.18
N GLY A 356 22.56 -7.75 24.40
CA GLY A 356 22.51 -7.82 22.94
C GLY A 356 23.26 -9.04 22.40
N GLU A 357 24.37 -9.40 23.06
CA GLU A 357 25.11 -10.63 22.73
C GLU A 357 24.25 -11.89 22.87
N TYR A 358 23.47 -12.01 23.98
CA TYR A 358 22.54 -13.14 24.18
C TYR A 358 21.47 -13.17 23.08
N LEU A 359 20.85 -12.02 22.81
CA LEU A 359 19.80 -11.90 21.81
C LEU A 359 20.29 -12.27 20.39
N MET A 360 21.53 -11.93 20.06
CA MET A 360 22.13 -12.25 18.75
C MET A 360 22.68 -13.67 18.64
N LYS A 361 23.21 -14.26 19.73
CA LYS A 361 23.82 -15.60 19.69
C LYS A 361 22.84 -16.72 20.02
N ILE A 362 21.96 -16.50 20.97
CA ILE A 362 20.97 -17.48 21.45
C ILE A 362 19.61 -17.20 20.83
N GLY A 363 19.12 -15.96 20.94
CA GLY A 363 17.83 -15.51 20.37
C GLY A 363 16.65 -15.59 21.33
N LEU A 364 15.44 -15.46 20.77
CA LEU A 364 14.16 -15.46 21.46
C LEU A 364 13.24 -16.57 20.94
N GLN A 365 12.48 -17.22 21.84
CA GLN A 365 11.43 -18.19 21.50
C GLN A 365 10.14 -17.44 21.07
N ALA A 366 10.22 -16.68 19.98
CA ALA A 366 9.15 -15.77 19.57
C ALA A 366 8.04 -16.42 18.74
N PHE A 367 8.21 -17.66 18.25
CA PHE A 367 7.13 -18.38 17.58
C PHE A 367 6.14 -18.95 18.58
N SER A 368 4.84 -18.90 18.25
CA SER A 368 3.77 -19.38 19.13
C SER A 368 3.35 -20.82 18.84
N ASP A 369 3.81 -21.40 17.73
CA ASP A 369 3.46 -22.73 17.22
C ASP A 369 1.96 -22.95 16.96
N PHE A 370 1.18 -21.88 16.81
CA PHE A 370 -0.20 -21.93 16.36
C PHE A 370 -0.28 -21.42 14.92
N ARG A 371 -1.06 -22.11 14.09
CA ARG A 371 -1.28 -21.72 12.70
C ARG A 371 -1.80 -20.27 12.62
N GLU A 372 -1.23 -19.50 11.69
CA GLU A 372 -1.64 -18.13 11.38
C GLU A 372 -1.69 -17.25 12.63
N SER A 373 -0.64 -17.36 13.42
CA SER A 373 -0.40 -16.53 14.60
C SER A 373 0.81 -15.63 14.42
N SER A 374 0.85 -14.55 15.19
CA SER A 374 1.88 -13.52 15.09
C SER A 374 2.29 -12.98 16.46
N ARG A 375 3.52 -12.51 16.54
CA ARG A 375 4.00 -11.65 17.64
C ARG A 375 4.68 -10.41 17.09
N VAL A 376 4.41 -9.30 17.74
CA VAL A 376 5.16 -8.06 17.59
C VAL A 376 5.88 -7.81 18.89
N ILE A 377 7.20 -7.74 18.84
CA ILE A 377 8.05 -7.63 20.03
C ILE A 377 8.88 -6.37 19.92
N GLU A 378 8.69 -5.48 20.88
CA GLU A 378 9.49 -4.28 21.05
C GLU A 378 10.72 -4.57 21.90
N ILE A 379 11.87 -4.04 21.48
CA ILE A 379 13.18 -4.28 22.08
C ILE A 379 13.83 -2.92 22.32
N THR A 380 14.10 -2.59 23.59
CA THR A 380 14.57 -1.25 23.97
C THR A 380 15.77 -1.35 24.89
N ALA A 381 16.85 -0.64 24.55
CA ALA A 381 18.05 -0.54 25.39
C ALA A 381 17.71 0.11 26.74
N GLN A 382 18.37 -0.40 27.80
CA GLN A 382 18.22 0.06 29.18
C GLN A 382 19.40 0.93 29.58
#